data_1daf36f4b85be4eafe583508d5db2e0e
#
_entry.id   1daf36f4b85be4eafe583508d5db2e0e
#
_cell.length_a   1.000
_cell.length_b   1.000
_cell.length_c   1.000
_cell.angle_alpha   90.00
_cell.angle_beta   90.00
_cell.angle_gamma   90.00
#
_symmetry.space_group_name_H-M   'P 1'
#
loop_
_entity.id
_entity.type
_entity.pdbx_description
1 polymer ?
#
loop_
_entity_poly.entity_id
_entity_poly.type
_entity_poly.pdbx_seq_one_letter_code
_entity_poly.pdbx_strand_id
1 'polypeptide(L)'
;NKIAWYAQQGFDVLLGFRGRKGAGTGWNVPSRKRMTPEEAGAKTRAAHRQTNTVLLCGTRSTPFNSVGLLVVDVDIKNARTDQERNECHQSLESLLGSEIYHQATVTSASGGLHYYIAVPPHQAHLIPKTKKISLASGEEYIRPSLEGNGGKVKAWELELLCDGLVQAIPSTVDGKEYTLNTGIIQQEIPPRVVALIEEHLQPKDEPEAEKPPITEEPRAFVYCLKNGDIKGYAYSKSYVQNYAKGDGLYLAGVQKI
;
A
#
# COMPACT_ATOMS: atom_id res chain seq x y z
N ASN A 1 0.12 -23.55 -12.88
CA ASN A 1 -0.66 -22.35 -12.62
C ASN A 1 0.11 -21.43 -11.66
N LYS A 2 0.57 -20.26 -12.16
CA LYS A 2 1.40 -19.30 -11.36
C LYS A 2 0.69 -18.85 -10.08
N ILE A 3 -0.63 -18.67 -10.10
CA ILE A 3 -1.39 -18.22 -8.94
C ILE A 3 -1.41 -19.32 -7.85
N ALA A 4 -1.61 -20.57 -8.22
CA ALA A 4 -1.51 -21.69 -7.29
C ALA A 4 -0.09 -21.85 -6.73
N TRP A 5 0.93 -21.58 -7.54
CA TRP A 5 2.32 -21.58 -7.10
C TRP A 5 2.57 -20.54 -6.00
N TYR A 6 2.10 -19.30 -6.17
CA TYR A 6 2.21 -18.29 -5.09
C TYR A 6 1.58 -18.78 -3.80
N ALA A 7 0.35 -19.31 -3.85
CA ALA A 7 -0.32 -19.83 -2.66
C ALA A 7 0.47 -20.98 -2.02
N GLN A 8 1.05 -21.88 -2.83
CA GLN A 8 1.89 -22.98 -2.36
C GLN A 8 3.18 -22.50 -1.68
N GLN A 9 3.75 -21.38 -2.16
CA GLN A 9 4.94 -20.79 -1.55
C GLN A 9 4.64 -19.94 -0.30
N GLY A 10 3.40 -19.85 0.15
CA GLY A 10 3.01 -19.13 1.37
C GLY A 10 2.63 -17.68 1.15
N PHE A 11 2.47 -17.22 -0.10
CA PHE A 11 1.91 -15.90 -0.37
C PHE A 11 0.40 -15.88 -0.11
N ASP A 12 -0.10 -14.79 0.45
CA ASP A 12 -1.53 -14.52 0.52
C ASP A 12 -1.99 -13.89 -0.78
N VAL A 13 -2.64 -14.69 -1.61
CA VAL A 13 -2.99 -14.36 -2.99
C VAL A 13 -4.44 -13.93 -3.09
N LEU A 14 -4.69 -12.93 -3.92
CA LEU A 14 -6.01 -12.48 -4.32
C LEU A 14 -6.13 -12.50 -5.85
N LEU A 15 -7.36 -12.60 -6.33
CA LEU A 15 -7.66 -12.38 -7.73
C LEU A 15 -8.12 -10.93 -7.91
N GLY A 16 -7.44 -10.23 -8.79
CA GLY A 16 -7.79 -8.88 -9.20
C GLY A 16 -8.54 -8.85 -10.53
N PHE A 17 -9.06 -7.70 -10.90
CA PHE A 17 -9.73 -7.50 -12.18
C PHE A 17 -8.69 -7.27 -13.29
N ARG A 18 -8.84 -7.96 -14.42
CA ARG A 18 -7.99 -7.72 -15.58
C ARG A 18 -8.13 -6.27 -16.06
N GLY A 19 -7.01 -5.66 -16.44
CA GLY A 19 -6.96 -4.29 -16.93
C GLY A 19 -6.94 -3.21 -15.83
N ARG A 20 -7.06 -3.59 -14.55
CA ARG A 20 -7.07 -2.67 -13.42
C ARG A 20 -6.09 -3.07 -12.33
N LYS A 21 -5.61 -2.08 -11.56
CA LYS A 21 -4.82 -2.33 -10.34
C LYS A 21 -5.74 -2.76 -9.18
N GLY A 22 -5.17 -3.54 -8.27
CA GLY A 22 -5.81 -3.91 -7.00
C GLY A 22 -6.67 -5.17 -7.09
N ALA A 23 -7.31 -5.47 -5.98
CA ALA A 23 -8.22 -6.60 -5.80
C ALA A 23 -9.66 -6.11 -5.56
N GLY A 24 -10.62 -7.03 -5.61
CA GLY A 24 -12.00 -6.75 -5.23
C GLY A 24 -12.14 -6.34 -3.76
N THR A 25 -13.37 -6.07 -3.34
CA THR A 25 -13.69 -5.68 -1.94
C THR A 25 -13.43 -6.83 -0.96
N GLY A 26 -13.22 -6.50 0.32
CA GLY A 26 -13.11 -7.49 1.41
C GLY A 26 -11.73 -8.12 1.58
N TRP A 27 -10.70 -7.66 0.88
CA TRP A 27 -9.34 -8.18 1.04
C TRP A 27 -8.71 -7.81 2.40
N ASN A 28 -9.11 -6.70 2.98
CA ASN A 28 -8.61 -6.15 4.24
C ASN A 28 -9.37 -6.65 5.48
N VAL A 29 -10.29 -7.59 5.33
CA VAL A 29 -11.02 -8.17 6.47
C VAL A 29 -10.08 -9.10 7.25
N PRO A 30 -9.86 -8.87 8.56
CA PRO A 30 -8.92 -9.67 9.37
C PRO A 30 -9.26 -11.18 9.40
N SER A 31 -10.55 -11.52 9.34
CA SER A 31 -11.03 -12.92 9.35
C SER A 31 -10.89 -13.63 8.01
N ARG A 32 -10.46 -12.94 6.94
CA ARG A 32 -10.29 -13.58 5.64
C ARG A 32 -9.16 -14.63 5.70
N LYS A 33 -9.50 -15.84 5.34
CA LYS A 33 -8.51 -16.92 5.22
C LYS A 33 -7.71 -16.79 3.93
N ARG A 34 -6.45 -17.20 3.95
CA ARG A 34 -5.64 -17.36 2.73
C ARG A 34 -6.29 -18.43 1.84
N MET A 35 -6.18 -18.23 0.53
CA MET A 35 -6.55 -19.29 -0.41
C MET A 35 -5.54 -20.44 -0.35
N THR A 36 -6.04 -21.66 -0.36
CA THR A 36 -5.17 -22.83 -0.60
C THR A 36 -4.70 -22.86 -2.05
N PRO A 37 -3.63 -23.59 -2.39
CA PRO A 37 -3.20 -23.78 -3.78
C PRO A 37 -4.30 -24.34 -4.68
N GLU A 38 -5.13 -25.25 -4.17
CA GLU A 38 -6.25 -25.88 -4.86
C GLU A 38 -7.35 -24.85 -5.16
N GLU A 39 -7.73 -24.04 -4.16
CA GLU A 39 -8.71 -22.95 -4.30
C GLU A 39 -8.24 -21.91 -5.28
N ALA A 40 -6.98 -21.48 -5.20
CA ALA A 40 -6.36 -20.53 -6.11
C ALA A 40 -6.35 -21.07 -7.55
N GLY A 41 -6.02 -22.34 -7.73
CA GLY A 41 -6.07 -23.03 -9.01
C GLY A 41 -7.48 -23.14 -9.57
N ALA A 42 -8.46 -23.50 -8.76
CA ALA A 42 -9.87 -23.65 -9.16
C ALA A 42 -10.48 -22.28 -9.57
N LYS A 43 -10.29 -21.25 -8.75
CA LYS A 43 -10.78 -19.89 -9.05
C LYS A 43 -10.17 -19.33 -10.33
N THR A 44 -8.87 -19.58 -10.57
CA THR A 44 -8.21 -19.13 -11.80
C THR A 44 -8.78 -19.82 -13.05
N ARG A 45 -9.10 -21.10 -12.95
CA ARG A 45 -9.77 -21.83 -14.06
C ARG A 45 -11.17 -21.29 -14.30
N ALA A 46 -11.96 -21.11 -13.26
CA ALA A 46 -13.32 -20.56 -13.34
C ALA A 46 -13.36 -19.13 -13.95
N ALA A 47 -12.35 -18.34 -13.67
CA ALA A 47 -12.24 -16.98 -14.18
C ALA A 47 -11.73 -16.89 -15.63
N HIS A 48 -11.60 -18.01 -16.35
CA HIS A 48 -11.18 -18.07 -17.75
C HIS A 48 -9.94 -17.22 -18.08
N ARG A 49 -8.93 -17.21 -17.21
CA ARG A 49 -7.69 -16.42 -17.37
C ARG A 49 -7.89 -14.89 -17.44
N GLN A 50 -9.04 -14.39 -17.01
CA GLN A 50 -9.36 -12.95 -17.03
C GLN A 50 -9.04 -12.23 -15.72
N THR A 51 -8.20 -12.81 -14.89
CA THR A 51 -7.87 -12.23 -13.59
C THR A 51 -6.41 -11.81 -13.50
N ASN A 52 -6.20 -10.72 -12.81
CA ASN A 52 -4.90 -10.30 -12.34
C ASN A 52 -4.54 -11.03 -11.03
N THR A 53 -3.26 -11.15 -10.76
CA THR A 53 -2.72 -11.68 -9.51
C THR A 53 -2.33 -10.53 -8.61
N VAL A 54 -2.82 -10.56 -7.38
CA VAL A 54 -2.48 -9.58 -6.36
C VAL A 54 -1.97 -10.32 -5.13
N LEU A 55 -0.87 -9.87 -4.55
CA LEU A 55 -0.33 -10.40 -3.31
C LEU A 55 -0.55 -9.41 -2.18
N LEU A 56 -0.78 -9.91 -0.98
CA LEU A 56 -0.79 -9.13 0.24
C LEU A 56 0.62 -9.07 0.83
N CYS A 57 1.06 -7.87 1.15
CA CYS A 57 2.31 -7.63 1.86
C CYS A 57 2.16 -7.81 3.38
N GLY A 58 3.24 -7.61 4.11
CA GLY A 58 3.30 -7.71 5.56
C GLY A 58 3.19 -9.16 6.04
N THR A 59 2.73 -9.32 7.25
CA THR A 59 2.60 -10.63 7.91
C THR A 59 1.51 -11.54 7.31
N ARG A 60 0.74 -11.04 6.35
CA ARG A 60 -0.27 -11.82 5.61
C ARG A 60 0.37 -12.83 4.67
N SER A 61 1.49 -12.49 4.05
CA SER A 61 2.27 -13.42 3.22
C SER A 61 3.51 -13.86 3.99
N THR A 62 3.75 -15.17 4.02
CA THR A 62 4.92 -15.77 4.68
C THR A 62 5.64 -16.70 3.70
N PRO A 63 6.14 -16.17 2.57
CA PRO A 63 6.77 -17.01 1.55
C PRO A 63 8.06 -17.65 2.06
N PHE A 64 8.31 -18.88 1.62
CA PHE A 64 9.56 -19.61 1.90
C PHE A 64 9.92 -19.69 3.40
N ASN A 65 8.92 -19.92 4.28
CA ASN A 65 9.05 -19.97 5.73
C ASN A 65 9.49 -18.62 6.37
N SER A 66 9.31 -17.52 5.67
CA SER A 66 9.50 -16.17 6.21
C SER A 66 8.35 -15.78 7.17
N VAL A 67 8.50 -14.66 7.83
CA VAL A 67 7.48 -14.09 8.72
C VAL A 67 6.68 -12.96 8.09
N GLY A 68 7.04 -12.56 6.87
CA GLY A 68 6.36 -11.50 6.13
C GLY A 68 6.92 -11.29 4.73
N LEU A 69 6.18 -10.52 3.94
CA LEU A 69 6.56 -10.04 2.61
C LEU A 69 6.62 -8.52 2.62
N LEU A 70 7.79 -7.97 2.31
CA LEU A 70 7.94 -6.56 1.96
C LEU A 70 8.23 -6.45 0.47
N VAL A 71 7.86 -5.32 -0.14
CA VAL A 71 8.16 -5.08 -1.56
C VAL A 71 8.67 -3.66 -1.73
N VAL A 72 9.87 -3.52 -2.29
CA VAL A 72 10.32 -2.22 -2.80
C VAL A 72 9.68 -2.01 -4.16
N ASP A 73 8.81 -1.02 -4.24
CA ASP A 73 8.07 -0.60 -5.44
C ASP A 73 8.73 0.65 -6.03
N VAL A 74 9.15 0.55 -7.28
CA VAL A 74 9.81 1.61 -8.05
C VAL A 74 8.80 2.16 -9.05
N ASP A 75 8.31 3.36 -8.84
CA ASP A 75 7.41 4.05 -9.76
C ASP A 75 8.13 5.18 -10.52
N ILE A 76 8.38 4.95 -11.81
CA ILE A 76 9.05 5.90 -12.73
C ILE A 76 8.14 6.42 -13.84
N LYS A 77 6.85 6.12 -13.77
CA LYS A 77 5.89 6.45 -14.86
C LYS A 77 5.73 7.94 -15.11
N ASN A 78 6.08 8.78 -14.13
CA ASN A 78 5.96 10.23 -14.19
C ASN A 78 7.29 10.92 -14.55
N ALA A 79 8.39 10.17 -14.70
CA ALA A 79 9.68 10.74 -15.09
C ALA A 79 9.59 11.33 -16.50
N ARG A 80 9.91 12.62 -16.62
CA ARG A 80 9.79 13.42 -17.85
C ARG A 80 11.07 13.38 -18.70
N THR A 81 12.21 13.14 -18.04
CA THR A 81 13.54 13.17 -18.65
C THR A 81 14.32 11.90 -18.33
N ASP A 82 15.35 11.62 -19.12
CA ASP A 82 16.30 10.53 -18.82
C ASP A 82 17.12 10.83 -17.56
N GLN A 83 17.35 12.11 -17.25
CA GLN A 83 18.01 12.50 -16.01
C GLN A 83 17.17 12.07 -14.79
N GLU A 84 15.87 12.34 -14.76
CA GLU A 84 14.98 11.94 -13.66
C GLU A 84 14.94 10.39 -13.52
N ARG A 85 14.98 9.65 -14.63
CA ARG A 85 15.09 8.18 -14.62
C ARG A 85 16.40 7.73 -14.02
N ASN A 86 17.52 8.34 -14.44
CA ASN A 86 18.84 8.01 -13.93
C ASN A 86 18.97 8.32 -12.42
N GLU A 87 18.42 9.44 -11.96
CA GLU A 87 18.36 9.78 -10.53
C GLU A 87 17.60 8.72 -9.71
N CYS A 88 16.47 8.25 -10.24
CA CYS A 88 15.73 7.14 -9.63
C CYS A 88 16.60 5.87 -9.52
N HIS A 89 17.25 5.49 -10.62
CA HIS A 89 18.11 4.30 -10.65
C HIS A 89 19.30 4.41 -9.72
N GLN A 90 19.97 5.57 -9.65
CA GLN A 90 21.08 5.83 -8.73
C GLN A 90 20.62 5.75 -7.26
N SER A 91 19.44 6.34 -6.94
CA SER A 91 18.85 6.27 -5.62
C SER A 91 18.51 4.82 -5.23
N LEU A 92 17.95 4.06 -6.17
CA LEU A 92 17.60 2.67 -5.98
C LEU A 92 18.85 1.79 -5.76
N GLU A 93 19.88 1.95 -6.60
CA GLU A 93 21.14 1.22 -6.44
C GLU A 93 21.82 1.57 -5.11
N SER A 94 21.82 2.84 -4.75
CA SER A 94 22.31 3.29 -3.44
C SER A 94 21.56 2.62 -2.28
N LEU A 95 20.25 2.42 -2.42
CA LEU A 95 19.37 1.85 -1.39
C LEU A 95 19.56 0.33 -1.26
N LEU A 96 19.59 -0.38 -2.37
CA LEU A 96 19.62 -1.85 -2.40
C LEU A 96 21.03 -2.44 -2.44
N GLY A 97 22.02 -1.67 -2.90
CA GLY A 97 23.33 -2.16 -3.30
C GLY A 97 23.32 -2.70 -4.72
N SER A 98 24.47 -2.65 -5.40
CA SER A 98 24.59 -3.02 -6.82
C SER A 98 24.20 -4.46 -7.12
N GLU A 99 24.44 -5.39 -6.19
CA GLU A 99 24.07 -6.80 -6.37
C GLU A 99 22.55 -6.97 -6.44
N ILE A 100 21.80 -6.43 -5.47
CA ILE A 100 20.33 -6.56 -5.41
C ILE A 100 19.67 -5.70 -6.49
N TYR A 101 20.25 -4.54 -6.82
CA TYR A 101 19.73 -3.65 -7.85
C TYR A 101 19.44 -4.36 -9.19
N HIS A 102 20.30 -5.30 -9.60
CA HIS A 102 20.11 -6.08 -10.83
C HIS A 102 19.13 -7.26 -10.68
N GLN A 103 18.56 -7.47 -9.49
CA GLN A 103 17.73 -8.63 -9.15
C GLN A 103 16.24 -8.29 -8.96
N ALA A 104 15.72 -7.29 -9.66
CA ALA A 104 14.29 -7.00 -9.65
C ALA A 104 13.47 -8.27 -9.93
N THR A 105 12.48 -8.54 -9.10
CA THR A 105 11.63 -9.75 -9.22
C THR A 105 10.69 -9.63 -10.41
N VAL A 106 10.04 -8.48 -10.53
CA VAL A 106 8.97 -8.22 -11.51
C VAL A 106 9.15 -6.84 -12.11
N THR A 107 8.86 -6.72 -13.40
CA THR A 107 8.67 -5.42 -14.07
C THR A 107 7.18 -5.14 -14.21
N SER A 108 6.75 -3.96 -13.76
CA SER A 108 5.36 -3.54 -13.79
C SER A 108 4.91 -3.11 -15.20
N ALA A 109 3.61 -3.04 -15.44
CA ALA A 109 3.02 -2.60 -16.70
C ALA A 109 3.46 -1.18 -17.13
N SER A 110 3.84 -0.33 -16.19
CA SER A 110 4.34 1.03 -16.43
C SER A 110 5.86 1.13 -16.57
N GLY A 111 6.58 0.00 -16.52
CA GLY A 111 8.04 -0.06 -16.61
C GLY A 111 8.74 0.11 -15.25
N GLY A 112 8.01 0.27 -14.15
CA GLY A 112 8.58 0.25 -12.81
C GLY A 112 9.02 -1.15 -12.39
N LEU A 113 9.74 -1.25 -11.29
CA LEU A 113 10.32 -2.49 -10.79
C LEU A 113 9.79 -2.85 -9.42
N HIS A 114 9.57 -4.15 -9.15
CA HIS A 114 9.29 -4.65 -7.82
C HIS A 114 10.41 -5.58 -7.36
N TYR A 115 10.89 -5.36 -6.14
CA TYR A 115 11.82 -6.24 -5.45
C TYR A 115 11.11 -6.87 -4.27
N TYR A 116 10.92 -8.19 -4.31
CA TYR A 116 10.25 -8.92 -3.26
C TYR A 116 11.26 -9.34 -2.20
N ILE A 117 10.90 -9.14 -0.93
CA ILE A 117 11.71 -9.45 0.23
C ILE A 117 10.90 -10.36 1.15
N ALA A 118 11.31 -11.61 1.26
CA ALA A 118 10.78 -12.57 2.22
C ALA A 118 11.50 -12.33 3.57
N VAL A 119 10.83 -11.68 4.51
CA VAL A 119 11.44 -11.25 5.78
C VAL A 119 11.75 -12.45 6.67
N PRO A 120 13.01 -12.70 7.03
CA PRO A 120 13.37 -13.83 7.89
C PRO A 120 12.93 -13.60 9.35
N PRO A 121 12.80 -14.66 10.15
CA PRO A 121 12.30 -14.55 11.53
C PRO A 121 13.06 -13.58 12.42
N HIS A 122 14.38 -13.47 12.28
CA HIS A 122 15.20 -12.57 13.09
C HIS A 122 14.98 -11.08 12.76
N GLN A 123 14.42 -10.76 11.58
CA GLN A 123 14.03 -9.40 11.16
C GLN A 123 12.52 -9.12 11.34
N ALA A 124 11.76 -9.98 12.02
CA ALA A 124 10.31 -9.84 12.20
C ALA A 124 9.90 -8.48 12.79
N HIS A 125 10.71 -7.91 13.69
CA HIS A 125 10.48 -6.63 14.34
C HIS A 125 10.56 -5.43 13.39
N LEU A 126 11.16 -5.62 12.20
CA LEU A 126 11.29 -4.61 11.15
C LEU A 126 10.08 -4.54 10.21
N ILE A 127 9.04 -5.36 10.39
CA ILE A 127 7.83 -5.28 9.56
C ILE A 127 6.94 -4.15 10.09
N PRO A 128 6.85 -3.01 9.36
CA PRO A 128 6.06 -1.87 9.81
C PRO A 128 4.56 -2.17 9.73
N LYS A 129 3.78 -1.62 10.67
CA LYS A 129 2.31 -1.72 10.68
C LYS A 129 1.62 -0.68 9.78
N THR A 130 2.36 0.03 8.97
CA THR A 130 1.85 0.99 7.98
C THR A 130 1.68 0.33 6.62
N LYS A 131 0.86 0.92 5.76
CA LYS A 131 0.67 0.40 4.40
C LYS A 131 1.94 0.49 3.57
N LYS A 132 2.65 1.61 3.67
CA LYS A 132 3.89 1.89 2.94
C LYS A 132 4.75 2.92 3.64
N ILE A 133 6.03 2.90 3.33
CA ILE A 133 7.03 3.90 3.73
C ILE A 133 7.63 4.48 2.45
N SER A 134 7.76 5.81 2.36
CA SER A 134 8.51 6.46 1.29
C SER A 134 10.01 6.30 1.59
N LEU A 135 10.74 5.69 0.68
CA LEU A 135 12.18 5.47 0.81
C LEU A 135 12.98 6.60 0.17
N ALA A 136 12.54 7.05 -1.01
CA ALA A 136 13.10 8.19 -1.74
C ALA A 136 12.11 8.68 -2.79
N SER A 137 12.27 9.90 -3.26
CA SER A 137 11.47 10.42 -4.37
C SER A 137 12.19 11.56 -5.12
N GLY A 138 11.84 11.71 -6.38
CA GLY A 138 12.27 12.83 -7.20
C GLY A 138 11.46 14.11 -6.95
N GLU A 139 11.76 15.12 -7.76
CA GLU A 139 11.10 16.43 -7.70
C GLU A 139 9.57 16.29 -7.84
N GLU A 140 8.85 17.11 -7.11
CA GLU A 140 7.40 17.24 -7.21
C GLU A 140 7.06 18.33 -8.25
N TYR A 141 6.15 18.02 -9.17
CA TYR A 141 5.66 18.98 -10.15
C TYR A 141 4.16 18.88 -10.37
N ILE A 142 3.56 19.92 -10.94
CA ILE A 142 2.14 19.90 -11.31
C ILE A 142 2.00 19.24 -12.68
N ARG A 143 1.33 18.09 -12.70
CA ARG A 143 0.97 17.42 -13.95
C ARG A 143 -0.28 18.08 -14.52
N PRO A 144 -0.23 18.66 -15.73
CA PRO A 144 -1.42 19.13 -16.41
C PRO A 144 -2.40 17.97 -16.64
N SER A 145 -3.67 18.16 -16.28
CA SER A 145 -4.71 17.20 -16.65
C SER A 145 -5.56 17.76 -17.77
N LEU A 146 -6.15 16.89 -18.60
CA LEU A 146 -7.07 17.30 -19.65
C LEU A 146 -8.33 17.98 -19.10
N GLU A 147 -8.64 17.81 -17.82
CA GLU A 147 -9.80 18.38 -17.11
C GLU A 147 -9.48 19.66 -16.34
N GLY A 148 -8.27 20.22 -16.48
CA GLY A 148 -7.88 21.49 -15.84
C GLY A 148 -7.50 21.38 -14.36
N ASN A 149 -7.72 20.25 -13.70
CA ASN A 149 -7.37 19.98 -12.30
C ASN A 149 -6.02 19.24 -12.23
N GLY A 150 -4.93 19.93 -12.56
CA GLY A 150 -3.57 19.41 -12.42
C GLY A 150 -3.27 19.06 -10.96
N GLY A 151 -2.88 17.81 -10.70
CA GLY A 151 -2.43 17.35 -9.38
C GLY A 151 -0.90 17.39 -9.27
N LYS A 152 -0.40 17.59 -8.05
CA LYS A 152 1.02 17.41 -7.74
C LYS A 152 1.38 15.93 -7.87
N VAL A 153 2.43 15.65 -8.60
CA VAL A 153 3.00 14.30 -8.78
C VAL A 153 4.51 14.37 -8.61
N LYS A 154 5.10 13.30 -8.14
CA LYS A 154 6.55 13.14 -8.09
C LYS A 154 7.04 12.56 -9.41
N ALA A 155 8.20 12.99 -9.88
CA ALA A 155 8.82 12.47 -11.09
C ALA A 155 9.05 10.96 -10.98
N TRP A 156 9.49 10.51 -9.81
CA TRP A 156 9.65 9.10 -9.45
C TRP A 156 9.50 8.90 -7.94
N GLU A 157 9.16 7.68 -7.53
CA GLU A 157 9.06 7.28 -6.13
C GLU A 157 9.64 5.89 -5.91
N LEU A 158 10.35 5.72 -4.78
CA LEU A 158 10.72 4.44 -4.21
C LEU A 158 9.90 4.27 -2.93
N GLU A 159 9.08 3.24 -2.88
CA GLU A 159 8.22 2.95 -1.75
C GLU A 159 8.48 1.54 -1.22
N LEU A 160 8.45 1.37 0.10
CA LEU A 160 8.39 0.06 0.72
C LEU A 160 6.93 -0.26 1.04
N LEU A 161 6.36 -1.23 0.35
CA LEU A 161 5.02 -1.73 0.64
C LEU A 161 5.11 -2.71 1.81
N CYS A 162 4.43 -2.37 2.93
CA CYS A 162 4.56 -3.08 4.20
C CYS A 162 3.29 -3.84 4.59
N ASP A 163 2.11 -3.23 4.44
CA ASP A 163 0.80 -3.86 4.72
C ASP A 163 -0.22 -3.37 3.70
N GLY A 164 -0.17 -3.93 2.52
CA GLY A 164 -1.00 -3.51 1.40
C GLY A 164 -1.06 -4.54 0.31
N LEU A 165 -1.40 -4.08 -0.88
CA LEU A 165 -1.52 -4.89 -2.08
C LEU A 165 -0.36 -4.60 -3.02
N VAL A 166 0.21 -5.65 -3.60
CA VAL A 166 1.12 -5.54 -4.73
C VAL A 166 0.59 -6.36 -5.91
N GLN A 167 0.64 -5.76 -7.09
CA GLN A 167 0.29 -6.45 -8.32
C GLN A 167 1.43 -7.40 -8.69
N ALA A 168 1.10 -8.66 -8.99
CA ALA A 168 2.06 -9.70 -9.34
C ALA A 168 1.75 -10.31 -10.72
N ILE A 169 2.56 -11.23 -11.16
CA ILE A 169 2.33 -11.96 -12.41
C ILE A 169 1.46 -13.21 -12.17
N PRO A 170 0.57 -13.56 -13.11
CA PRO A 170 0.23 -12.82 -14.31
C PRO A 170 -0.73 -11.67 -14.02
N SER A 171 -0.45 -10.52 -14.56
CA SER A 171 -1.36 -9.36 -14.49
C SER A 171 -1.25 -8.51 -15.74
N THR A 172 -2.36 -7.88 -16.11
CA THR A 172 -2.45 -6.90 -17.18
C THR A 172 -3.12 -5.64 -16.64
N VAL A 173 -2.50 -4.49 -16.83
CA VAL A 173 -3.04 -3.19 -16.44
C VAL A 173 -2.92 -2.25 -17.62
N ASP A 174 -4.00 -1.59 -18.00
CA ASP A 174 -4.07 -0.68 -19.15
C ASP A 174 -3.53 -1.32 -20.46
N GLY A 175 -3.84 -2.59 -20.68
CA GLY A 175 -3.41 -3.36 -21.84
C GLY A 175 -1.96 -3.84 -21.83
N LYS A 176 -1.18 -3.50 -20.82
CA LYS A 176 0.23 -3.90 -20.67
C LYS A 176 0.38 -4.97 -19.60
N GLU A 177 1.29 -5.90 -19.82
CA GLU A 177 1.53 -7.03 -18.92
C GLU A 177 2.61 -6.72 -17.89
N TYR A 178 2.42 -7.29 -16.69
CA TYR A 178 3.49 -7.47 -15.72
C TYR A 178 4.36 -8.63 -16.16
N THR A 179 5.65 -8.43 -16.20
CA THR A 179 6.60 -9.45 -16.65
C THR A 179 7.53 -9.90 -15.53
N LEU A 180 7.86 -11.19 -15.55
CA LEU A 180 8.90 -11.72 -14.68
C LEU A 180 10.25 -11.15 -15.16
N ASN A 181 10.99 -10.54 -14.25
CA ASN A 181 12.36 -10.14 -14.54
C ASN A 181 13.31 -11.28 -14.15
N THR A 182 13.90 -11.25 -12.96
CA THR A 182 14.75 -12.34 -12.50
C THR A 182 13.97 -13.45 -11.77
N GLY A 183 12.84 -13.09 -11.16
CA GLY A 183 12.10 -13.98 -10.28
C GLY A 183 12.78 -14.22 -8.92
N ILE A 184 13.90 -13.54 -8.65
CA ILE A 184 14.60 -13.63 -7.38
C ILE A 184 13.79 -12.94 -6.30
N ILE A 185 13.71 -13.58 -5.13
CA ILE A 185 13.10 -13.05 -3.91
C ILE A 185 14.20 -12.97 -2.87
N GLN A 186 14.43 -11.75 -2.37
CA GLN A 186 15.45 -11.50 -1.37
C GLN A 186 15.06 -12.18 -0.05
N GLN A 187 16.02 -12.75 0.68
CA GLN A 187 15.81 -13.44 1.94
C GLN A 187 16.21 -12.59 3.16
N GLU A 188 16.65 -11.36 2.93
CA GLU A 188 17.09 -10.38 3.92
C GLU A 188 16.64 -9.00 3.48
N ILE A 189 16.29 -8.15 4.45
CA ILE A 189 16.03 -6.74 4.18
C ILE A 189 17.38 -6.04 3.97
N PRO A 190 17.57 -5.32 2.85
CA PRO A 190 18.84 -4.61 2.59
C PRO A 190 19.19 -3.64 3.74
N PRO A 191 20.46 -3.51 4.15
CA PRO A 191 20.84 -2.75 5.35
C PRO A 191 20.38 -1.29 5.35
N ARG A 192 20.39 -0.62 4.19
CA ARG A 192 19.89 0.77 4.10
C ARG A 192 18.37 0.87 4.21
N VAL A 193 17.65 -0.15 3.73
CA VAL A 193 16.19 -0.25 3.94
C VAL A 193 15.89 -0.48 5.40
N VAL A 194 16.67 -1.33 6.10
CA VAL A 194 16.59 -1.51 7.57
C VAL A 194 16.71 -0.17 8.28
N ALA A 195 17.75 0.61 7.98
CA ALA A 195 17.96 1.91 8.63
C ALA A 195 16.78 2.86 8.46
N LEU A 196 16.18 2.93 7.26
CA LEU A 196 14.99 3.76 7.01
C LEU A 196 13.73 3.25 7.72
N ILE A 197 13.59 1.93 7.85
CA ILE A 197 12.51 1.33 8.65
C ILE A 197 12.68 1.70 10.13
N GLU A 198 13.88 1.55 10.67
CA GLU A 198 14.19 1.89 12.07
C GLU A 198 13.94 3.36 12.35
N GLU A 199 14.36 4.26 11.46
CA GLU A 199 14.06 5.69 11.55
C GLU A 199 12.55 5.95 11.55
N HIS A 200 11.81 5.25 10.70
CA HIS A 200 10.34 5.38 10.64
C HIS A 200 9.65 4.84 11.90
N LEU A 201 10.21 3.80 12.52
CA LEU A 201 9.65 3.17 13.73
C LEU A 201 10.02 3.91 15.02
N GLN A 202 11.03 4.81 14.99
CA GLN A 202 11.34 5.65 16.14
C GLN A 202 10.11 6.46 16.55
N PRO A 203 9.83 6.59 17.84
CA PRO A 203 8.84 7.55 18.32
C PRO A 203 9.22 8.91 17.72
N LYS A 204 8.39 9.46 16.89
CA LYS A 204 8.54 10.88 16.56
C LYS A 204 8.30 11.61 17.87
N ASP A 205 9.33 12.26 18.42
CA ASP A 205 9.14 13.28 19.41
C ASP A 205 8.22 14.35 18.78
N GLU A 206 6.92 14.08 18.79
CA GLU A 206 5.97 15.17 18.60
C GLU A 206 6.32 16.14 19.72
N PRO A 207 6.76 17.39 19.39
CA PRO A 207 6.82 18.41 20.40
C PRO A 207 5.43 18.37 21.02
N GLU A 208 5.37 18.07 22.31
CA GLU A 208 4.11 18.05 23.06
C GLU A 208 3.48 19.40 22.77
N ALA A 209 2.57 19.37 21.79
CA ALA A 209 1.87 20.59 21.38
C ALA A 209 1.25 21.03 22.69
N GLU A 210 1.77 22.15 23.26
CA GLU A 210 1.16 22.77 24.42
C GLU A 210 -0.31 22.84 24.09
N LYS A 211 -1.07 21.93 24.75
CA LYS A 211 -2.52 21.91 24.58
C LYS A 211 -2.93 23.33 24.91
N PRO A 212 -3.47 24.10 23.92
CA PRO A 212 -3.89 25.46 24.21
C PRO A 212 -4.75 25.36 25.47
N PRO A 213 -4.57 26.25 26.46
CA PRO A 213 -5.31 26.18 27.70
C PRO A 213 -6.77 26.03 27.32
N ILE A 214 -7.44 24.99 27.86
CA ILE A 214 -8.84 24.68 27.58
C ILE A 214 -9.65 25.86 28.14
N THR A 215 -9.78 26.93 27.35
CA THR A 215 -10.51 28.14 27.69
C THR A 215 -12.00 28.05 27.29
N GLU A 216 -12.39 26.99 26.59
CA GLU A 216 -13.79 26.74 26.26
C GLU A 216 -14.29 25.48 26.93
N GLU A 217 -15.46 25.58 27.58
CA GLU A 217 -16.21 24.44 28.08
C GLU A 217 -16.40 23.41 26.97
N PRO A 218 -16.22 22.10 27.24
CA PRO A 218 -16.41 21.06 26.24
C PRO A 218 -17.84 21.09 25.71
N ARG A 219 -17.98 21.43 24.45
CA ARG A 219 -19.29 21.40 23.77
C ARG A 219 -19.48 20.02 23.16
N ALA A 220 -20.39 19.24 23.71
CA ALA A 220 -20.84 17.99 23.10
C ALA A 220 -21.86 18.28 21.98
N PHE A 221 -21.69 17.62 20.83
CA PHE A 221 -22.64 17.68 19.73
C PHE A 221 -23.42 16.37 19.66
N VAL A 222 -24.73 16.44 19.59
CA VAL A 222 -25.59 15.29 19.37
C VAL A 222 -25.92 15.20 17.89
N TYR A 223 -25.77 14.04 17.30
CA TYR A 223 -26.17 13.78 15.92
C TYR A 223 -27.24 12.68 15.87
N CYS A 224 -28.27 12.94 15.09
CA CYS A 224 -29.44 12.08 15.00
C CYS A 224 -29.64 11.55 13.57
N LEU A 225 -30.34 10.42 13.46
CA LEU A 225 -30.89 9.98 12.19
C LEU A 225 -32.04 10.89 11.75
N LYS A 226 -32.44 10.82 10.46
CA LYS A 226 -33.57 11.59 9.90
C LYS A 226 -34.87 11.37 10.60
N ASN A 227 -35.06 10.23 11.27
CA ASN A 227 -36.22 9.89 12.08
C ASN A 227 -36.19 10.48 13.50
N GLY A 228 -35.14 11.22 13.85
CA GLY A 228 -35.01 11.82 15.19
C GLY A 228 -34.28 10.96 16.22
N ASP A 229 -33.89 9.72 15.87
CA ASP A 229 -33.17 8.84 16.79
C ASP A 229 -31.72 9.32 17.01
N ILE A 230 -31.31 9.38 18.29
CA ILE A 230 -29.93 9.74 18.65
C ILE A 230 -29.01 8.60 18.28
N LYS A 231 -28.03 8.86 17.38
CA LYS A 231 -27.02 7.87 16.99
C LYS A 231 -25.74 7.98 17.81
N GLY A 232 -25.44 9.12 18.40
CA GLY A 232 -24.26 9.27 19.23
C GLY A 232 -23.93 10.71 19.61
N TYR A 233 -22.81 10.85 20.30
CA TYR A 233 -22.27 12.13 20.77
C TYR A 233 -20.86 12.33 20.18
N ALA A 234 -20.56 13.54 19.75
CA ALA A 234 -19.23 13.90 19.27
C ALA A 234 -18.75 15.17 19.96
N TYR A 235 -17.45 15.22 20.24
CA TYR A 235 -16.82 16.37 20.88
C TYR A 235 -16.27 17.40 19.90
N SER A 236 -16.34 17.14 18.58
CA SER A 236 -15.95 18.12 17.58
C SER A 236 -16.96 18.21 16.43
N LYS A 237 -17.18 19.44 15.96
CA LYS A 237 -18.06 19.74 14.83
C LYS A 237 -17.57 19.12 13.51
N SER A 238 -16.26 19.04 13.33
CA SER A 238 -15.63 18.44 12.14
C SER A 238 -15.89 16.95 12.02
N TYR A 239 -15.95 16.22 13.11
CA TYR A 239 -16.26 14.78 13.12
C TYR A 239 -17.67 14.54 12.57
N VAL A 240 -18.66 15.33 13.04
CA VAL A 240 -20.06 15.21 12.59
C VAL A 240 -20.21 15.58 11.11
N GLN A 241 -19.52 16.61 10.65
CA GLN A 241 -19.60 17.06 9.25
C GLN A 241 -19.03 16.04 8.25
N ASN A 242 -18.02 15.27 8.64
CA ASN A 242 -17.42 14.24 7.78
C ASN A 242 -18.29 12.96 7.69
N TYR A 243 -19.03 12.64 8.75
CA TYR A 243 -19.93 11.50 8.77
C TYR A 243 -21.29 11.80 8.12
N ALA A 244 -21.77 13.04 8.20
CA ALA A 244 -23.08 13.42 7.68
C ALA A 244 -23.22 13.37 6.16
N LYS A 245 -22.10 13.36 5.42
CA LYS A 245 -22.11 13.34 3.95
C LYS A 245 -22.50 11.99 3.33
N GLY A 246 -22.46 10.89 4.09
CA GLY A 246 -22.74 9.54 3.59
C GLY A 246 -24.10 8.95 4.01
N ASP A 247 -24.58 9.23 5.22
CA ASP A 247 -25.65 8.45 5.86
C ASP A 247 -26.97 9.22 6.14
N GLY A 248 -27.14 10.43 5.61
CA GLY A 248 -28.35 11.23 5.84
C GLY A 248 -28.53 11.69 7.29
N LEU A 249 -27.43 11.89 8.02
CA LEU A 249 -27.41 12.41 9.38
C LEU A 249 -27.52 13.94 9.41
N TYR A 250 -28.20 14.50 10.40
CA TYR A 250 -28.23 15.94 10.65
C TYR A 250 -27.64 16.30 11.99
N LEU A 251 -27.14 17.51 12.07
CA LEU A 251 -26.89 18.18 13.34
C LEU A 251 -28.21 18.63 13.93
N ALA A 252 -28.73 17.95 14.96
CA ALA A 252 -29.98 18.27 15.63
C ALA A 252 -29.88 19.45 16.60
N GLY A 253 -28.74 20.11 16.72
CA GLY A 253 -28.55 21.27 17.60
C GLY A 253 -27.40 21.11 18.59
N VAL A 254 -26.95 22.21 19.16
CA VAL A 254 -25.99 22.27 20.26
C VAL A 254 -26.77 22.32 21.56
N GLN A 255 -26.85 21.22 22.32
CA GLN A 255 -27.26 21.30 23.71
C GLN A 255 -26.02 21.47 24.58
N LYS A 256 -26.03 22.53 25.41
CA LYS A 256 -25.14 22.59 26.58
C LYS A 256 -25.64 21.53 27.57
N ILE A 257 -24.80 20.56 27.81
CA ILE A 257 -24.99 19.64 28.94
C ILE A 257 -24.26 20.24 30.14
#